data_e074536fafe09102adab787e38d54801
#
_entry.id   e074536fafe09102adab787e38d54801
#
_cell.length_a   1.000
_cell.length_b   1.000
_cell.length_c   1.000
_cell.angle_alpha   90.00
_cell.angle_beta   90.00
_cell.angle_gamma   90.00
#
_symmetry.space_group_name_H-M   'P 1'
#
loop_
_entity.id
_entity.type
_entity.pdbx_description
1 polymer ?
#
loop_
_entity_poly.entity_id
_entity_poly.type
_entity_poly.pdbx_seq_one_letter_code
_entity_poly.pdbx_strand_id
1 'polypeptide(L)'
;MKAVVSFILLLALSTQALATPAISCHCFTDRSFDAARPDAADPYFLATTQNSFLAAAFDINKKEIVKARMSGTSEEDLWIGHFVTTRSGRTHAEVTDARKRSPTWSEALSLLNPDVDLLGSRFVTALEGASETDMATVAADEVLTTRLRVAPEVLAELRTTGASTREAIISLFLSRRADHPALAFFTEVQAGNKTWGQLLDGLGIEPGMIEGEIRKMLQGDGTAVKS
;
A
#
# COMPACT_ATOMS: atom_id res chain seq x y z
N MET A 1 10.05 -65.04 28.12
CA MET A 1 9.30 -63.80 28.29
C MET A 1 9.83 -62.81 27.25
N LYS A 2 9.10 -62.59 26.16
CA LYS A 2 9.51 -61.73 25.06
C LYS A 2 8.73 -60.42 25.20
N ALA A 3 9.41 -59.32 25.49
CA ALA A 3 8.81 -57.97 25.50
C ALA A 3 8.74 -57.42 24.07
N VAL A 4 7.52 -57.16 23.59
CA VAL A 4 7.25 -56.49 22.33
C VAL A 4 7.19 -54.98 22.62
N VAL A 5 8.16 -54.25 22.12
CA VAL A 5 8.17 -52.78 22.17
C VAL A 5 7.43 -52.29 20.91
N SER A 6 6.21 -51.79 21.09
CA SER A 6 5.45 -51.11 20.04
C SER A 6 5.97 -49.69 19.88
N PHE A 7 6.59 -49.43 18.74
CA PHE A 7 7.03 -48.11 18.29
C PHE A 7 5.88 -47.42 17.57
N ILE A 8 5.17 -46.49 18.24
CA ILE A 8 4.13 -45.66 17.64
C ILE A 8 4.83 -44.51 16.94
N LEU A 9 4.87 -44.58 15.59
CA LEU A 9 5.34 -43.49 14.73
C LEU A 9 4.23 -42.45 14.60
N LEU A 10 4.31 -41.35 15.33
CA LEU A 10 3.45 -40.17 15.15
C LEU A 10 3.87 -39.48 13.83
N LEU A 11 3.08 -39.68 12.76
CA LEU A 11 3.15 -38.83 11.58
C LEU A 11 2.53 -37.47 11.94
N ALA A 12 3.38 -36.47 12.16
CA ALA A 12 2.96 -35.07 12.18
C ALA A 12 2.63 -34.65 10.72
N LEU A 13 1.35 -34.63 10.38
CA LEU A 13 0.87 -33.94 9.16
C LEU A 13 1.07 -32.43 9.37
N SER A 14 2.17 -31.91 8.86
CA SER A 14 2.33 -30.48 8.66
C SER A 14 1.37 -30.04 7.55
N THR A 15 0.23 -29.47 7.94
CA THR A 15 -0.64 -28.73 7.02
C THR A 15 0.12 -27.48 6.56
N GLN A 16 0.74 -27.57 5.40
CA GLN A 16 1.22 -26.38 4.71
C GLN A 16 -0.03 -25.56 4.35
N ALA A 17 -0.23 -24.47 5.06
CA ALA A 17 -1.16 -23.43 4.64
C ALA A 17 -0.67 -22.95 3.26
N LEU A 18 -1.36 -23.38 2.21
CA LEU A 18 -1.18 -22.81 0.88
C LEU A 18 -1.61 -21.35 1.00
N ALA A 19 -0.63 -20.46 1.10
CA ALA A 19 -0.87 -19.04 0.95
C ALA A 19 -1.50 -18.87 -0.45
N THR A 20 -2.80 -18.62 -0.48
CA THR A 20 -3.49 -18.26 -1.72
C THR A 20 -2.78 -17.01 -2.24
N PRO A 21 -2.27 -17.01 -3.50
CA PRO A 21 -1.65 -15.83 -4.05
C PRO A 21 -2.68 -14.71 -3.97
N ALA A 22 -2.34 -13.60 -3.30
CA ALA A 22 -3.18 -12.43 -3.23
C ALA A 22 -3.49 -12.03 -4.67
N ILE A 23 -4.76 -12.19 -5.08
CA ILE A 23 -5.20 -11.86 -6.44
C ILE A 23 -5.03 -10.35 -6.60
N SER A 24 -3.89 -9.95 -7.13
CA SER A 24 -3.56 -8.54 -7.41
C SER A 24 -4.26 -8.02 -8.67
N CYS A 25 -5.14 -8.81 -9.23
CA CYS A 25 -5.88 -8.48 -10.44
C CYS A 25 -7.04 -7.52 -10.11
N HIS A 26 -7.29 -6.56 -11.01
CA HIS A 26 -8.44 -5.64 -10.97
C HIS A 26 -9.78 -6.34 -11.27
N CYS A 27 -9.85 -7.64 -11.10
CA CYS A 27 -11.03 -8.48 -11.32
C CYS A 27 -11.92 -8.52 -10.08
N PHE A 28 -12.20 -7.36 -9.47
CA PHE A 28 -13.17 -7.29 -8.39
C PHE A 28 -14.59 -7.40 -8.95
N THR A 29 -15.36 -8.35 -8.43
CA THR A 29 -16.79 -8.52 -8.72
C THR A 29 -17.62 -7.50 -7.95
N ASP A 30 -17.25 -7.29 -6.70
CA ASP A 30 -17.92 -6.35 -5.79
C ASP A 30 -17.13 -5.03 -5.79
N ARG A 31 -17.78 -3.95 -6.26
CA ARG A 31 -17.14 -2.64 -6.45
C ARG A 31 -17.89 -1.50 -5.79
N SER A 32 -19.00 -1.79 -5.15
CA SER A 32 -19.81 -0.85 -4.39
C SER A 32 -20.23 -1.45 -3.07
N PHE A 33 -20.47 -0.62 -2.07
CA PHE A 33 -20.94 -1.06 -0.78
C PHE A 33 -22.31 -1.76 -0.91
N ASP A 34 -22.44 -2.88 -0.22
CA ASP A 34 -23.66 -3.66 -0.10
C ASP A 34 -23.91 -3.94 1.39
N ALA A 35 -24.99 -3.40 1.94
CA ALA A 35 -25.32 -3.56 3.35
C ALA A 35 -25.58 -5.02 3.77
N ALA A 36 -25.95 -5.91 2.82
CA ALA A 36 -26.10 -7.33 3.06
C ALA A 36 -24.76 -8.08 3.10
N ARG A 37 -23.70 -7.52 2.49
CA ARG A 37 -22.34 -8.07 2.45
C ARG A 37 -21.34 -6.93 2.63
N PRO A 38 -21.24 -6.34 3.84
CA PRO A 38 -20.59 -5.06 4.07
C PRO A 38 -19.09 -5.03 3.77
N ASP A 39 -18.41 -6.17 3.85
CA ASP A 39 -16.97 -6.35 3.61
C ASP A 39 -16.62 -6.77 2.17
N ALA A 40 -17.60 -7.17 1.36
CA ALA A 40 -17.36 -7.75 0.05
C ALA A 40 -16.59 -6.80 -0.90
N ALA A 41 -16.82 -5.49 -0.81
CA ALA A 41 -16.17 -4.49 -1.64
C ALA A 41 -14.88 -3.90 -1.03
N ASP A 42 -14.51 -4.23 0.21
CA ASP A 42 -13.34 -3.68 0.90
C ASP A 42 -12.03 -3.87 0.12
N PRO A 43 -11.74 -5.05 -0.49
CA PRO A 43 -10.56 -5.22 -1.32
C PRO A 43 -10.52 -4.25 -2.51
N TYR A 44 -11.66 -3.94 -3.11
CA TYR A 44 -11.77 -2.97 -4.19
C TYR A 44 -11.53 -1.54 -3.69
N PHE A 45 -12.11 -1.16 -2.54
CA PHE A 45 -11.93 0.16 -1.96
C PHE A 45 -10.48 0.43 -1.59
N LEU A 46 -9.80 -0.52 -0.97
CA LEU A 46 -8.37 -0.45 -0.67
C LEU A 46 -7.53 -0.27 -1.94
N ALA A 47 -7.77 -1.11 -2.94
CA ALA A 47 -7.02 -1.07 -4.19
C ALA A 47 -7.28 0.23 -4.98
N THR A 48 -8.56 0.66 -5.09
CA THR A 48 -8.90 1.86 -5.87
C THR A 48 -8.41 3.13 -5.20
N THR A 49 -8.44 3.21 -3.86
CA THR A 49 -7.93 4.34 -3.08
C THR A 49 -6.41 4.46 -3.26
N GLN A 50 -5.67 3.38 -3.09
CA GLN A 50 -4.22 3.38 -3.31
C GLN A 50 -3.85 3.74 -4.74
N ASN A 51 -4.48 3.11 -5.75
CA ASN A 51 -4.16 3.41 -7.15
C ASN A 51 -4.48 4.86 -7.52
N SER A 52 -5.57 5.42 -6.95
CA SER A 52 -5.91 6.84 -7.13
C SER A 52 -4.90 7.75 -6.47
N PHE A 53 -4.41 7.38 -5.27
CA PHE A 53 -3.38 8.14 -4.58
C PHE A 53 -2.05 8.11 -5.34
N LEU A 54 -1.57 6.93 -5.76
CA LEU A 54 -0.37 6.79 -6.59
C LEU A 54 -0.47 7.65 -7.85
N ALA A 55 -1.59 7.57 -8.57
CA ALA A 55 -1.83 8.34 -9.78
C ALA A 55 -1.71 9.85 -9.53
N ALA A 56 -2.36 10.34 -8.48
CA ALA A 56 -2.36 11.76 -8.16
C ALA A 56 -1.03 12.25 -7.54
N ALA A 57 -0.37 11.41 -6.73
CA ALA A 57 0.89 11.77 -6.08
C ALA A 57 2.06 11.89 -7.08
N PHE A 58 2.08 11.04 -8.10
CA PHE A 58 3.14 10.99 -9.11
C PHE A 58 2.75 11.61 -10.45
N ASP A 59 1.55 12.20 -10.54
CA ASP A 59 1.00 12.82 -11.76
C ASP A 59 0.98 11.87 -12.97
N ILE A 60 0.49 10.66 -12.75
CA ILE A 60 0.34 9.63 -13.78
C ILE A 60 -1.11 9.21 -13.95
N ASN A 61 -1.42 8.60 -15.10
CA ASN A 61 -2.78 8.13 -15.34
C ASN A 61 -3.06 6.86 -14.52
N LYS A 62 -4.13 6.85 -13.73
CA LYS A 62 -4.55 5.69 -12.94
C LYS A 62 -4.67 4.41 -13.78
N LYS A 63 -5.09 4.53 -15.06
CA LYS A 63 -5.19 3.38 -15.98
C LYS A 63 -3.84 2.71 -16.21
N GLU A 64 -2.73 3.46 -16.19
CA GLU A 64 -1.39 2.91 -16.35
C GLU A 64 -0.98 2.10 -15.13
N ILE A 65 -1.28 2.58 -13.92
CA ILE A 65 -1.06 1.81 -12.69
C ILE A 65 -1.84 0.49 -12.71
N VAL A 66 -3.13 0.58 -13.05
CA VAL A 66 -4.00 -0.59 -13.16
C VAL A 66 -3.46 -1.57 -14.20
N LYS A 67 -3.03 -1.08 -15.38
CA LYS A 67 -2.43 -1.91 -16.43
C LYS A 67 -1.13 -2.58 -15.97
N ALA A 68 -0.25 -1.85 -15.29
CA ALA A 68 0.99 -2.40 -14.73
C ALA A 68 0.68 -3.51 -13.72
N ARG A 69 -0.28 -3.30 -12.80
CA ARG A 69 -0.73 -4.34 -11.85
C ARG A 69 -1.27 -5.57 -12.55
N MET A 70 -2.09 -5.39 -13.57
CA MET A 70 -2.63 -6.51 -14.38
C MET A 70 -1.53 -7.26 -15.15
N SER A 71 -0.44 -6.58 -15.48
CA SER A 71 0.74 -7.18 -16.14
C SER A 71 1.72 -7.82 -15.15
N GLY A 72 1.38 -7.90 -13.84
CA GLY A 72 2.17 -8.58 -12.83
C GLY A 72 3.18 -7.69 -12.10
N THR A 73 3.21 -6.38 -12.33
CA THR A 73 4.04 -5.46 -11.54
C THR A 73 3.60 -5.52 -10.08
N SER A 74 4.53 -5.75 -9.16
CA SER A 74 4.24 -5.80 -7.73
C SER A 74 3.84 -4.43 -7.17
N GLU A 75 3.30 -4.40 -5.97
CA GLU A 75 3.00 -3.15 -5.28
C GLU A 75 4.29 -2.42 -4.90
N GLU A 76 5.27 -3.18 -4.46
CA GLU A 76 6.61 -2.71 -4.13
C GLU A 76 7.27 -2.04 -5.33
N ASP A 77 7.23 -2.70 -6.49
CA ASP A 77 7.80 -2.16 -7.73
C ASP A 77 7.12 -0.85 -8.17
N LEU A 78 5.81 -0.70 -7.94
CA LEU A 78 5.12 0.55 -8.21
C LEU A 78 5.58 1.67 -7.28
N TRP A 79 5.60 1.41 -5.96
CA TRP A 79 6.01 2.43 -4.99
C TRP A 79 7.45 2.85 -5.18
N ILE A 80 8.37 1.89 -5.19
CA ILE A 80 9.81 2.18 -5.31
C ILE A 80 10.11 2.78 -6.68
N GLY A 81 9.56 2.21 -7.76
CA GLY A 81 9.83 2.67 -9.12
C GLY A 81 9.40 4.12 -9.36
N HIS A 82 8.20 4.52 -8.94
CA HIS A 82 7.74 5.90 -9.09
C HIS A 82 8.45 6.86 -8.13
N PHE A 83 8.75 6.42 -6.91
CA PHE A 83 9.54 7.20 -5.96
C PHE A 83 10.93 7.50 -6.52
N VAL A 84 11.65 6.49 -6.99
CA VAL A 84 12.98 6.64 -7.61
C VAL A 84 12.92 7.53 -8.84
N THR A 85 11.96 7.31 -9.74
CA THR A 85 11.75 8.16 -10.92
C THR A 85 11.64 9.64 -10.54
N THR A 86 10.81 9.93 -9.53
CA THR A 86 10.54 11.32 -9.12
C THR A 86 11.73 11.98 -8.44
N ARG A 87 12.54 11.23 -7.70
CA ARG A 87 13.64 11.75 -6.89
C ARG A 87 14.99 11.77 -7.63
N SER A 88 15.25 10.78 -8.48
CA SER A 88 16.56 10.62 -9.14
C SER A 88 16.73 11.41 -10.43
N GLY A 89 15.65 12.02 -10.94
CA GLY A 89 15.66 12.65 -12.27
C GLY A 89 15.80 11.67 -13.44
N ARG A 90 15.76 10.35 -13.18
CA ARG A 90 15.74 9.31 -14.21
C ARG A 90 14.33 9.17 -14.77
N THR A 91 14.25 8.79 -16.04
CA THR A 91 12.94 8.48 -16.64
C THR A 91 12.36 7.19 -16.08
N HIS A 92 11.04 7.05 -16.10
CA HIS A 92 10.39 5.82 -15.69
C HIS A 92 10.82 4.60 -16.52
N ALA A 93 11.15 4.79 -17.79
CA ALA A 93 11.67 3.73 -18.66
C ALA A 93 13.04 3.22 -18.18
N GLU A 94 13.98 4.13 -17.86
CA GLU A 94 15.30 3.77 -17.33
C GLU A 94 15.18 2.99 -16.02
N VAL A 95 14.33 3.45 -15.10
CA VAL A 95 14.10 2.81 -13.80
C VAL A 95 13.51 1.41 -13.99
N THR A 96 12.50 1.28 -14.85
CA THR A 96 11.85 0.00 -15.15
C THR A 96 12.81 -0.98 -15.82
N ASP A 97 13.64 -0.51 -16.75
CA ASP A 97 14.62 -1.35 -17.44
C ASP A 97 15.75 -1.81 -16.50
N ALA A 98 16.20 -0.96 -15.59
CA ALA A 98 17.15 -1.36 -14.56
C ALA A 98 16.55 -2.43 -13.65
N ARG A 99 15.30 -2.24 -13.19
CA ARG A 99 14.60 -3.24 -12.35
C ARG A 99 14.43 -4.59 -13.04
N LYS A 100 14.07 -4.61 -14.33
CA LYS A 100 13.95 -5.86 -15.10
C LYS A 100 15.26 -6.63 -15.27
N ARG A 101 16.39 -5.94 -15.26
CA ARG A 101 17.73 -6.53 -15.38
C ARG A 101 18.35 -6.92 -14.05
N SER A 102 17.70 -6.61 -12.95
CA SER A 102 18.21 -6.81 -11.60
C SER A 102 17.24 -7.63 -10.76
N PRO A 103 17.72 -8.63 -10.00
CA PRO A 103 16.88 -9.41 -9.09
C PRO A 103 16.36 -8.57 -7.89
N THR A 104 17.09 -7.52 -7.50
CA THR A 104 16.77 -6.66 -6.36
C THR A 104 16.76 -5.18 -6.71
N TRP A 105 16.08 -4.37 -5.92
CA TRP A 105 16.10 -2.91 -6.06
C TRP A 105 17.48 -2.31 -5.76
N SER A 106 18.24 -2.88 -4.82
CA SER A 106 19.62 -2.44 -4.56
C SER A 106 20.51 -2.56 -5.79
N GLU A 107 20.41 -3.68 -6.51
CA GLU A 107 21.16 -3.87 -7.76
C GLU A 107 20.63 -2.96 -8.89
N ALA A 108 19.32 -2.77 -8.99
CA ALA A 108 18.73 -1.86 -9.98
C ALA A 108 19.23 -0.42 -9.77
N LEU A 109 19.28 0.04 -8.51
CA LEU A 109 19.79 1.37 -8.17
C LEU A 109 21.30 1.49 -8.41
N SER A 110 22.06 0.42 -8.17
CA SER A 110 23.48 0.40 -8.52
C SER A 110 23.72 0.57 -10.04
N LEU A 111 22.86 -0.03 -10.89
CA LEU A 111 22.89 0.14 -12.34
C LEU A 111 22.49 1.55 -12.78
N LEU A 112 21.51 2.15 -12.11
CA LEU A 112 21.04 3.51 -12.41
C LEU A 112 22.03 4.57 -11.98
N ASN A 113 22.83 4.27 -10.97
CA ASN A 113 23.78 5.18 -10.33
C ASN A 113 23.17 6.59 -10.11
N PRO A 114 22.04 6.69 -9.38
CA PRO A 114 21.44 7.97 -9.08
C PRO A 114 22.27 8.72 -8.05
N ASP A 115 22.06 10.04 -7.96
CA ASP A 115 22.49 10.78 -6.78
C ASP A 115 21.68 10.29 -5.58
N VAL A 116 22.30 9.53 -4.68
CA VAL A 116 21.63 8.89 -3.53
C VAL A 116 21.11 9.91 -2.52
N ASP A 117 21.73 11.11 -2.44
CA ASP A 117 21.27 12.17 -1.53
C ASP A 117 19.86 12.64 -1.90
N LEU A 118 19.48 12.56 -3.18
CA LEU A 118 18.15 12.92 -3.65
C LEU A 118 17.08 11.91 -3.23
N LEU A 119 17.45 10.66 -2.92
CA LEU A 119 16.51 9.63 -2.48
C LEU A 119 16.11 9.80 -1.00
N GLY A 120 16.87 10.56 -0.24
CA GLY A 120 16.64 10.80 1.19
C GLY A 120 17.22 9.70 2.10
N SER A 121 17.70 10.10 3.27
CA SER A 121 18.45 9.22 4.17
C SER A 121 17.68 7.96 4.62
N ARG A 122 16.38 8.08 4.90
CA ARG A 122 15.55 6.93 5.31
C ARG A 122 15.47 5.86 4.22
N PHE A 123 15.29 6.27 2.96
CA PHE A 123 15.23 5.33 1.86
C PHE A 123 16.61 4.71 1.57
N VAL A 124 17.67 5.50 1.65
CA VAL A 124 19.06 5.02 1.50
C VAL A 124 19.39 3.99 2.59
N THR A 125 19.04 4.26 3.85
CA THR A 125 19.21 3.28 4.93
C THR A 125 18.44 1.98 4.67
N ALA A 126 17.22 2.06 4.13
CA ALA A 126 16.44 0.88 3.78
C ALA A 126 17.09 0.05 2.65
N LEU A 127 17.81 0.68 1.71
CA LEU A 127 18.57 -0.02 0.66
C LEU A 127 19.67 -0.94 1.21
N GLU A 128 20.24 -0.63 2.38
CA GLU A 128 21.40 -1.35 2.93
C GLU A 128 21.05 -2.72 3.54
N GLY A 129 19.76 -3.02 3.75
CA GLY A 129 19.42 -4.32 4.36
C GLY A 129 17.95 -4.60 4.60
N ALA A 130 17.05 -3.69 4.21
CA ALA A 130 15.62 -3.91 4.37
C ALA A 130 15.04 -4.80 3.26
N SER A 131 13.89 -5.42 3.51
CA SER A 131 13.11 -6.10 2.48
C SER A 131 12.56 -5.10 1.44
N GLU A 132 12.20 -5.57 0.25
CA GLU A 132 11.54 -4.72 -0.76
C GLU A 132 10.20 -4.16 -0.25
N THR A 133 9.50 -4.91 0.60
CA THR A 133 8.27 -4.44 1.26
C THR A 133 8.56 -3.27 2.22
N ASP A 134 9.62 -3.34 3.01
CA ASP A 134 10.02 -2.25 3.90
C ASP A 134 10.48 -1.02 3.11
N MET A 135 11.26 -1.22 2.04
CA MET A 135 11.67 -0.14 1.14
C MET A 135 10.45 0.56 0.51
N ALA A 136 9.46 -0.21 0.03
CA ALA A 136 8.22 0.33 -0.51
C ALA A 136 7.41 1.09 0.55
N THR A 137 7.40 0.60 1.79
CA THR A 137 6.76 1.27 2.92
C THR A 137 7.44 2.61 3.21
N VAL A 138 8.78 2.65 3.25
CA VAL A 138 9.53 3.90 3.43
C VAL A 138 9.25 4.88 2.29
N ALA A 139 9.25 4.43 1.04
CA ALA A 139 8.92 5.26 -0.11
C ALA A 139 7.49 5.83 -0.01
N ALA A 140 6.52 4.98 0.37
CA ALA A 140 5.14 5.40 0.56
C ALA A 140 5.00 6.43 1.69
N ASP A 141 5.64 6.22 2.82
CA ASP A 141 5.58 7.12 3.99
C ASP A 141 6.20 8.49 3.67
N GLU A 142 7.32 8.53 2.92
CA GLU A 142 7.91 9.77 2.43
C GLU A 142 6.92 10.55 1.52
N VAL A 143 6.24 9.82 0.63
CA VAL A 143 5.24 10.43 -0.26
C VAL A 143 4.02 10.90 0.51
N LEU A 144 3.51 10.12 1.46
CA LEU A 144 2.38 10.50 2.32
C LEU A 144 2.71 11.74 3.15
N THR A 145 3.89 11.77 3.78
CA THR A 145 4.35 12.92 4.57
C THR A 145 4.45 14.18 3.71
N THR A 146 5.04 14.08 2.52
CA THR A 146 5.28 15.25 1.66
C THR A 146 4.04 15.71 0.90
N ARG A 147 3.27 14.78 0.33
CA ARG A 147 2.11 15.11 -0.53
C ARG A 147 0.84 15.41 0.25
N LEU A 148 0.61 14.71 1.37
CA LEU A 148 -0.53 14.95 2.25
C LEU A 148 -0.19 15.85 3.44
N ARG A 149 1.08 16.21 3.65
CA ARG A 149 1.52 16.96 4.83
C ARG A 149 1.06 16.30 6.14
N VAL A 150 1.18 14.98 6.17
CA VAL A 150 0.86 14.19 7.37
C VAL A 150 2.02 14.28 8.34
N ALA A 151 1.73 14.51 9.61
CA ALA A 151 2.76 14.48 10.64
C ALA A 151 3.37 13.05 10.72
N PRO A 152 4.70 12.91 10.80
CA PRO A 152 5.36 11.59 10.86
C PRO A 152 4.82 10.70 11.98
N GLU A 153 4.39 11.31 13.09
CA GLU A 153 3.84 10.62 14.27
C GLU A 153 2.53 9.89 13.93
N VAL A 154 1.66 10.49 13.12
CA VAL A 154 0.39 9.87 12.68
C VAL A 154 0.65 8.62 11.86
N LEU A 155 1.64 8.68 10.95
CA LEU A 155 2.05 7.51 10.17
C LEU A 155 2.69 6.44 11.07
N ALA A 156 3.54 6.84 12.01
CA ALA A 156 4.18 5.92 12.94
C ALA A 156 3.13 5.19 13.80
N GLU A 157 2.09 5.87 14.28
CA GLU A 157 0.99 5.25 15.02
C GLU A 157 0.23 4.23 14.18
N LEU A 158 -0.15 4.59 12.95
CA LEU A 158 -0.81 3.65 12.02
C LEU A 158 0.07 2.41 11.78
N ARG A 159 1.36 2.60 11.51
CA ARG A 159 2.31 1.49 11.27
C ARG A 159 2.51 0.61 12.49
N THR A 160 2.68 1.21 13.66
CA THR A 160 2.85 0.47 14.93
C THR A 160 1.59 -0.36 15.27
N THR A 161 0.41 0.14 14.89
CA THR A 161 -0.86 -0.58 15.06
C THR A 161 -1.08 -1.65 13.98
N GLY A 162 -0.20 -1.73 12.97
CA GLY A 162 -0.20 -2.77 11.93
C GLY A 162 -0.84 -2.38 10.60
N ALA A 163 -1.12 -1.10 10.37
CA ALA A 163 -1.72 -0.66 9.12
C ALA A 163 -0.78 -0.89 7.92
N SER A 164 -1.27 -1.58 6.90
CA SER A 164 -0.64 -1.65 5.59
C SER A 164 -0.65 -0.28 4.90
N THR A 165 0.10 -0.14 3.81
CA THR A 165 0.10 1.12 3.03
C THR A 165 -1.29 1.47 2.50
N ARG A 166 -2.08 0.49 2.06
CA ARG A 166 -3.45 0.71 1.58
C ARG A 166 -4.36 1.21 2.68
N GLU A 167 -4.28 0.59 3.85
CA GLU A 167 -5.07 0.96 5.03
C GLU A 167 -4.66 2.34 5.56
N ALA A 168 -3.37 2.65 5.58
CA ALA A 168 -2.92 3.99 5.93
C ALA A 168 -3.48 5.06 4.97
N ILE A 169 -3.44 4.81 3.65
CA ILE A 169 -3.97 5.76 2.65
C ILE A 169 -5.47 5.97 2.83
N ILE A 170 -6.26 4.90 2.95
CA ILE A 170 -7.72 5.05 3.10
C ILE A 170 -8.08 5.69 4.44
N SER A 171 -7.36 5.37 5.53
CA SER A 171 -7.56 6.00 6.85
C SER A 171 -7.28 7.50 6.81
N LEU A 172 -6.18 7.91 6.17
CA LEU A 172 -5.83 9.31 5.98
C LEU A 172 -6.84 10.04 5.07
N PHE A 173 -7.33 9.38 4.04
CA PHE A 173 -8.37 9.90 3.16
C PHE A 173 -9.68 10.16 3.92
N LEU A 174 -10.15 9.17 4.71
CA LEU A 174 -11.33 9.31 5.56
C LEU A 174 -11.15 10.39 6.62
N SER A 175 -9.97 10.44 7.24
CA SER A 175 -9.61 11.48 8.23
C SER A 175 -9.79 12.89 7.69
N ARG A 176 -9.30 13.14 6.47
CA ARG A 176 -9.46 14.44 5.80
C ARG A 176 -10.92 14.79 5.51
N ARG A 177 -11.74 13.78 5.18
CA ARG A 177 -13.15 13.96 4.83
C ARG A 177 -14.05 14.17 6.04
N ALA A 178 -13.74 13.48 7.14
CA ALA A 178 -14.57 13.47 8.35
C ALA A 178 -14.07 14.42 9.46
N ASP A 179 -12.89 15.04 9.29
CA ASP A 179 -12.20 15.81 10.34
C ASP A 179 -12.03 14.99 11.64
N HIS A 180 -11.63 13.71 11.49
CA HIS A 180 -11.49 12.76 12.58
C HIS A 180 -10.15 12.03 12.48
N PRO A 181 -9.48 11.59 13.60
CA PRO A 181 -8.19 10.94 13.55
C PRO A 181 -8.14 9.70 12.64
N ALA A 182 -7.08 9.57 11.82
CA ALA A 182 -6.92 8.47 10.90
C ALA A 182 -6.85 7.11 11.61
N LEU A 183 -6.17 7.07 12.77
CA LEU A 183 -6.06 5.86 13.58
C LEU A 183 -7.42 5.34 14.04
N ALA A 184 -8.39 6.22 14.32
CA ALA A 184 -9.72 5.81 14.76
C ALA A 184 -10.45 4.99 13.67
N PHE A 185 -10.37 5.41 12.40
CA PHE A 185 -10.93 4.63 11.28
C PHE A 185 -10.27 3.27 11.15
N PHE A 186 -8.94 3.22 11.21
CA PHE A 186 -8.21 1.96 11.13
C PHE A 186 -8.58 1.01 12.27
N THR A 187 -8.63 1.49 13.51
CA THR A 187 -8.97 0.67 14.68
C THR A 187 -10.40 0.17 14.66
N GLU A 188 -11.36 0.94 14.16
CA GLU A 188 -12.75 0.49 13.96
C GLU A 188 -12.83 -0.69 13.00
N VAL A 189 -12.09 -0.64 11.90
CA VAL A 189 -12.06 -1.75 10.93
C VAL A 189 -11.28 -2.94 11.48
N GLN A 190 -10.13 -2.72 12.10
CA GLN A 190 -9.32 -3.78 12.69
C GLN A 190 -10.09 -4.55 13.79
N ALA A 191 -10.91 -3.84 14.58
CA ALA A 191 -11.77 -4.43 15.60
C ALA A 191 -13.01 -5.16 15.03
N GLY A 192 -13.26 -5.07 13.72
CA GLY A 192 -14.44 -5.63 13.08
C GLY A 192 -15.75 -4.86 13.35
N ASN A 193 -15.67 -3.66 13.92
CA ASN A 193 -16.83 -2.82 14.22
C ASN A 193 -17.41 -2.18 12.96
N LYS A 194 -16.55 -1.89 11.97
CA LYS A 194 -16.88 -1.28 10.69
C LYS A 194 -16.11 -1.97 9.57
N THR A 195 -16.57 -1.77 8.33
CA THR A 195 -15.82 -2.10 7.12
C THR A 195 -15.42 -0.81 6.39
N TRP A 196 -14.46 -0.87 5.49
CA TRP A 196 -14.08 0.29 4.67
C TRP A 196 -15.26 0.79 3.85
N GLY A 197 -16.08 -0.16 3.32
CA GLY A 197 -17.30 0.16 2.62
C GLY A 197 -18.30 0.94 3.47
N GLN A 198 -18.55 0.52 4.71
CA GLN A 198 -19.45 1.23 5.63
C GLN A 198 -18.96 2.63 5.98
N LEU A 199 -17.64 2.80 6.14
CA LEU A 199 -17.04 4.11 6.44
C LEU A 199 -17.17 5.07 5.25
N LEU A 200 -16.92 4.59 4.03
CA LEU A 200 -17.07 5.39 2.81
C LEU A 200 -18.53 5.75 2.56
N ASP A 201 -19.44 4.79 2.67
CA ASP A 201 -20.88 4.98 2.51
C ASP A 201 -21.43 6.00 3.51
N GLY A 202 -21.05 5.88 4.79
CA GLY A 202 -21.42 6.81 5.85
C GLY A 202 -20.98 8.26 5.61
N LEU A 203 -19.97 8.47 4.77
CA LEU A 203 -19.51 9.79 4.32
C LEU A 203 -20.05 10.18 2.94
N GLY A 204 -20.91 9.37 2.33
CA GLY A 204 -21.46 9.60 1.00
C GLY A 204 -20.41 9.51 -0.11
N ILE A 205 -19.35 8.71 0.07
CA ILE A 205 -18.26 8.57 -0.89
C ILE A 205 -18.48 7.31 -1.72
N GLU A 206 -18.96 7.49 -2.94
CA GLU A 206 -19.08 6.41 -3.91
C GLU A 206 -17.73 6.06 -4.54
N PRO A 207 -17.54 4.82 -5.02
CA PRO A 207 -16.30 4.36 -5.64
C PRO A 207 -15.80 5.25 -6.78
N GLY A 208 -16.72 5.76 -7.60
CA GLY A 208 -16.42 6.65 -8.72
C GLY A 208 -15.92 8.04 -8.31
N MET A 209 -16.16 8.43 -7.06
CA MET A 209 -15.74 9.73 -6.52
C MET A 209 -14.32 9.70 -5.95
N ILE A 210 -13.82 8.53 -5.53
CA ILE A 210 -12.56 8.38 -4.79
C ILE A 210 -11.38 9.06 -5.50
N GLU A 211 -11.22 8.86 -6.81
CA GLU A 211 -10.10 9.45 -7.56
C GLU A 211 -10.17 10.99 -7.55
N GLY A 212 -11.36 11.53 -7.80
CA GLY A 212 -11.56 12.99 -7.78
C GLY A 212 -11.33 13.60 -6.41
N GLU A 213 -11.81 12.96 -5.37
CA GLU A 213 -11.64 13.42 -3.99
C GLU A 213 -10.17 13.34 -3.52
N ILE A 214 -9.44 12.28 -3.86
CA ILE A 214 -8.01 12.17 -3.57
C ILE A 214 -7.22 13.25 -4.33
N ARG A 215 -7.55 13.50 -5.60
CA ARG A 215 -6.92 14.56 -6.38
C ARG A 215 -7.15 15.94 -5.75
N LYS A 216 -8.37 16.23 -5.31
CA LYS A 216 -8.68 17.46 -4.57
C LYS A 216 -7.91 17.55 -3.26
N MET A 217 -7.81 16.44 -2.51
CA MET A 217 -7.06 16.37 -1.26
C MET A 217 -5.57 16.71 -1.44
N LEU A 218 -4.96 16.29 -2.56
CA LEU A 218 -3.56 16.59 -2.87
C LEU A 218 -3.35 17.99 -3.44
N GLN A 219 -4.37 18.60 -4.02
CA GLN A 219 -4.34 19.95 -4.61
C GLN A 219 -4.83 21.03 -3.64
N GLY A 220 -5.62 20.64 -2.66
CA GLY A 220 -6.32 21.56 -1.77
C GLY A 220 -5.45 22.16 -0.67
N ASP A 221 -5.87 23.32 -0.20
CA ASP A 221 -5.23 24.14 0.80
C ASP A 221 -4.96 23.40 2.11
N GLY A 222 -3.72 23.31 2.44
CA GLY A 222 -2.94 23.16 3.66
C GLY A 222 -3.54 22.80 5.01
N THR A 223 -4.75 22.24 5.10
CA THR A 223 -5.21 21.68 6.37
C THR A 223 -4.48 20.39 6.68
N ALA A 224 -3.65 20.41 7.73
CA ALA A 224 -2.95 19.21 8.20
C ALA A 224 -3.94 18.11 8.62
N VAL A 225 -3.56 16.85 8.43
CA VAL A 225 -4.31 15.71 9.00
C VAL A 225 -4.20 15.78 10.50
N LYS A 226 -5.34 15.68 11.21
CA LYS A 226 -5.35 15.68 12.68
C LYS A 226 -4.75 14.39 13.23
N SER A 227 -3.94 14.54 14.24
CA SER A 227 -3.44 13.47 15.11
C SER A 227 -4.54 12.95 16.03
#